data_49bae22f98c9f6264e0f91d8dba67a19
#
_entry.id   49bae22f98c9f6264e0f91d8dba67a19
#
_cell.length_a   1.000
_cell.length_b   1.000
_cell.length_c   1.000
_cell.angle_alpha   90.00
_cell.angle_beta   90.00
_cell.angle_gamma   90.00
#
_symmetry.space_group_name_H-M   'P 1'
#
loop_
_entity.id
_entity.type
_entity.pdbx_description
1 polymer ?
#
loop_
_entity_poly.entity_id
_entity_poly.type
_entity_poly.pdbx_seq_one_letter_code
_entity_poly.pdbx_strand_id
1 'polypeptide(L)'
;MNWITKIIKAGEKIKTAIHKRATKEEIAKSDWTSCCKGPILKKDLEENLWVCPDCNKHHRINPKQRFDVFFGKNNYEIFKTPIPKDDPLDWTDSKSYKDRLKTARKKTGLDCGMMVVSGSINNIKVTAVASDFEFLGASMAAAEGEAFLYGIQHAIENKTPFICFSSGGGMRMMESLISLSQMTRTTMAINELKKNNLPYLVCLTDPTAGGITCLLYTSPSPRDS
;
A
#
# COMPACT_ATOMS: atom_id res chain seq x y z
N MET A 1 -40.79 29.82 21.52
CA MET A 1 -39.67 29.28 20.76
C MET A 1 -40.10 27.90 20.29
N ASN A 2 -40.24 27.73 18.96
CA ASN A 2 -40.90 26.58 18.33
C ASN A 2 -40.04 25.31 18.49
N TRP A 3 -40.63 24.16 18.71
CA TRP A 3 -39.95 22.86 18.89
C TRP A 3 -39.05 22.50 17.71
N ILE A 4 -39.40 22.91 16.48
CA ILE A 4 -38.62 22.76 15.27
C ILE A 4 -37.26 23.45 15.40
N THR A 5 -37.22 24.66 15.96
CA THR A 5 -35.95 25.41 16.18
C THR A 5 -35.06 24.74 17.23
N LYS A 6 -35.65 23.99 18.17
CA LYS A 6 -34.87 23.20 19.15
C LYS A 6 -34.21 21.96 18.48
N ILE A 7 -34.94 21.31 17.56
CA ILE A 7 -34.41 20.16 16.81
C ILE A 7 -33.31 20.60 15.85
N ILE A 8 -33.47 21.72 15.14
CA ILE A 8 -32.44 22.27 14.24
C ILE A 8 -31.18 22.65 15.03
N LYS A 9 -31.33 23.35 16.17
CA LYS A 9 -30.16 23.69 17.05
C LYS A 9 -29.51 22.47 17.69
N ALA A 10 -30.29 21.43 17.99
CA ALA A 10 -29.72 20.14 18.46
C ALA A 10 -28.96 19.43 17.33
N GLY A 11 -29.50 19.42 16.12
CA GLY A 11 -28.82 18.88 14.93
C GLY A 11 -27.53 19.64 14.57
N GLU A 12 -27.52 20.96 14.70
CA GLU A 12 -26.31 21.78 14.50
C GLU A 12 -25.27 21.55 15.61
N LYS A 13 -25.69 21.39 16.86
CA LYS A 13 -24.78 21.02 17.96
C LYS A 13 -24.20 19.63 17.78
N ILE A 14 -24.97 18.69 17.25
CA ILE A 14 -24.51 17.35 16.92
C ILE A 14 -23.52 17.41 15.73
N LYS A 15 -23.83 18.18 14.67
CA LYS A 15 -22.89 18.42 13.56
C LYS A 15 -21.58 19.07 14.02
N THR A 16 -21.63 20.08 14.90
CA THR A 16 -20.43 20.73 15.45
C THR A 16 -19.67 19.85 16.45
N ALA A 17 -20.33 18.96 17.16
CA ALA A 17 -19.67 17.96 18.02
C ALA A 17 -18.97 16.87 17.20
N ILE A 18 -19.56 16.44 16.09
CA ILE A 18 -18.95 15.51 15.13
C ILE A 18 -17.79 16.16 14.37
N HIS A 19 -17.83 17.49 14.15
CA HIS A 19 -16.76 18.28 13.51
C HIS A 19 -15.68 18.79 14.49
N LYS A 20 -15.82 18.59 15.80
CA LYS A 20 -14.66 18.74 16.68
C LYS A 20 -13.62 17.74 16.20
N ARG A 21 -12.51 18.27 15.70
CA ARG A 21 -11.34 17.52 15.22
C ARG A 21 -11.00 16.41 16.22
N ALA A 22 -11.50 15.22 15.98
CA ALA A 22 -10.95 14.03 16.58
C ALA A 22 -9.44 14.02 16.24
N THR A 23 -8.62 13.79 17.23
CA THR A 23 -7.18 13.66 17.00
C THR A 23 -6.95 12.55 15.99
N LYS A 24 -5.84 12.59 15.22
CA LYS A 24 -5.52 11.53 14.25
C LYS A 24 -5.55 10.12 14.87
N GLU A 25 -5.30 10.03 16.18
CA GLU A 25 -5.34 8.77 16.94
C GLU A 25 -6.78 8.31 17.25
N GLU A 26 -7.69 9.24 17.52
CA GLU A 26 -9.12 8.94 17.74
C GLU A 26 -9.80 8.51 16.45
N ILE A 27 -9.45 9.13 15.31
CA ILE A 27 -9.93 8.74 13.97
C ILE A 27 -9.42 7.36 13.61
N ALA A 28 -8.16 7.03 13.93
CA ALA A 28 -7.58 5.72 13.66
C ALA A 28 -8.22 4.58 14.47
N LYS A 29 -8.80 4.89 15.63
CA LYS A 29 -9.50 3.94 16.50
C LYS A 29 -11.01 3.87 16.25
N SER A 30 -11.58 4.80 15.49
CA SER A 30 -13.02 4.83 15.23
C SER A 30 -13.39 3.84 14.12
N ASP A 31 -14.56 3.21 14.27
CA ASP A 31 -15.15 2.36 13.21
C ASP A 31 -15.74 3.19 12.06
N TRP A 32 -15.65 4.50 12.16
CA TRP A 32 -16.16 5.45 11.18
C TRP A 32 -15.02 6.13 10.42
N THR A 33 -15.25 6.39 9.16
CA THR A 33 -14.38 7.23 8.33
C THR A 33 -15.19 8.31 7.65
N SER A 34 -14.54 9.38 7.21
CA SER A 34 -15.22 10.51 6.56
C SER A 34 -15.17 10.36 5.03
N CYS A 35 -16.32 10.55 4.39
CA CYS A 35 -16.43 10.63 2.94
C CYS A 35 -17.17 11.93 2.53
N CYS A 36 -17.39 12.15 1.23
CA CYS A 36 -17.97 13.38 0.66
C CYS A 36 -19.34 13.77 1.22
N LYS A 37 -20.17 12.79 1.64
CA LYS A 37 -21.52 13.01 2.19
C LYS A 37 -21.61 12.86 3.72
N GLY A 38 -20.49 12.64 4.38
CA GLY A 38 -20.45 12.50 5.83
C GLY A 38 -19.70 11.25 6.33
N PRO A 39 -19.89 10.87 7.59
CA PRO A 39 -19.26 9.68 8.16
C PRO A 39 -19.89 8.40 7.59
N ILE A 40 -19.05 7.43 7.27
CA ILE A 40 -19.44 6.08 6.83
C ILE A 40 -18.75 5.04 7.71
N LEU A 41 -19.41 3.92 8.00
CA LEU A 41 -18.84 2.81 8.73
C LEU A 41 -17.74 2.12 7.88
N LYS A 42 -16.62 1.83 8.49
CA LYS A 42 -15.54 1.08 7.82
C LYS A 42 -16.00 -0.31 7.36
N LYS A 43 -16.93 -0.93 8.12
CA LYS A 43 -17.51 -2.22 7.76
C LYS A 43 -18.30 -2.14 6.44
N ASP A 44 -19.12 -1.10 6.25
CA ASP A 44 -19.90 -0.92 5.03
C ASP A 44 -18.96 -0.65 3.82
N LEU A 45 -17.88 0.09 4.04
CA LEU A 45 -16.84 0.27 3.01
C LEU A 45 -16.13 -1.04 2.67
N GLU A 46 -15.82 -1.86 3.66
CA GLU A 46 -15.18 -3.15 3.46
C GLU A 46 -16.09 -4.12 2.66
N GLU A 47 -17.37 -4.19 3.01
CA GLU A 47 -18.38 -4.97 2.28
C GLU A 47 -18.53 -4.50 0.83
N ASN A 48 -18.36 -3.19 0.58
CA ASN A 48 -18.39 -2.59 -0.76
C ASN A 48 -16.97 -2.40 -1.38
N LEU A 49 -16.02 -3.27 -1.07
CA LEU A 49 -14.66 -3.30 -1.61
C LEU A 49 -13.92 -1.95 -1.48
N TRP A 50 -14.15 -1.22 -0.39
CA TRP A 50 -13.57 0.09 -0.08
C TRP A 50 -13.99 1.21 -1.05
N VAL A 51 -15.11 1.03 -1.73
CA VAL A 51 -15.75 2.05 -2.57
C VAL A 51 -16.93 2.64 -1.80
N CYS A 52 -17.02 3.97 -1.74
CA CYS A 52 -18.14 4.62 -1.09
C CYS A 52 -19.44 4.38 -1.90
N PRO A 53 -20.49 3.80 -1.31
CA PRO A 53 -21.73 3.52 -2.02
C PRO A 53 -22.48 4.78 -2.49
N ASP A 54 -22.25 5.92 -1.81
CA ASP A 54 -22.94 7.17 -2.12
C ASP A 54 -22.32 7.97 -3.26
N CYS A 55 -20.99 8.00 -3.36
CA CYS A 55 -20.28 8.85 -4.30
C CYS A 55 -19.31 8.10 -5.20
N ASN A 56 -19.22 6.79 -5.09
CA ASN A 56 -18.31 5.92 -5.84
C ASN A 56 -16.81 6.28 -5.66
N LYS A 57 -16.47 7.01 -4.60
CA LYS A 57 -15.08 7.31 -4.28
C LYS A 57 -14.37 6.06 -3.79
N HIS A 58 -13.28 5.70 -4.45
CA HIS A 58 -12.37 4.67 -3.98
C HIS A 58 -11.54 5.20 -2.82
N HIS A 59 -11.57 4.52 -1.67
CA HIS A 59 -10.74 4.84 -0.53
C HIS A 59 -9.36 4.20 -0.67
N ARG A 60 -8.32 4.87 -0.14
CA ARG A 60 -7.00 4.25 -0.04
C ARG A 60 -7.03 3.12 0.96
N ILE A 61 -6.44 2.00 0.59
CA ILE A 61 -6.37 0.78 1.39
C ILE A 61 -4.92 0.35 1.57
N ASN A 62 -4.65 -0.27 2.72
CA ASN A 62 -3.34 -0.84 3.01
C ASN A 62 -3.14 -2.20 2.29
N PRO A 63 -1.92 -2.77 2.26
CA PRO A 63 -1.64 -4.04 1.61
C PRO A 63 -2.52 -5.19 2.09
N LYS A 64 -2.76 -5.31 3.39
CA LYS A 64 -3.61 -6.37 3.95
C LYS A 64 -5.04 -6.28 3.42
N GLN A 65 -5.66 -5.08 3.48
CA GLN A 65 -7.00 -4.85 2.95
C GLN A 65 -7.08 -5.16 1.45
N ARG A 66 -6.03 -4.83 0.69
CA ARG A 66 -5.94 -5.13 -0.73
C ARG A 66 -5.92 -6.63 -0.99
N PHE A 67 -5.14 -7.39 -0.22
CA PHE A 67 -5.09 -8.84 -0.36
C PHE A 67 -6.35 -9.52 0.14
N ASP A 68 -7.01 -8.98 1.17
CA ASP A 68 -8.33 -9.43 1.62
C ASP A 68 -9.40 -9.27 0.52
N VAL A 69 -9.35 -8.18 -0.24
CA VAL A 69 -10.21 -7.97 -1.42
C VAL A 69 -9.83 -8.90 -2.58
N PHE A 70 -8.54 -9.12 -2.81
CA PHE A 70 -8.04 -9.83 -3.98
C PHE A 70 -8.12 -11.36 -3.84
N PHE A 71 -7.73 -11.92 -2.70
CA PHE A 71 -7.71 -13.36 -2.44
C PHE A 71 -8.89 -13.84 -1.58
N GLY A 72 -9.55 -12.94 -0.88
CA GLY A 72 -10.46 -13.24 0.22
C GLY A 72 -9.74 -13.27 1.57
N LYS A 73 -10.48 -12.97 2.64
CA LYS A 73 -9.95 -12.94 4.00
C LYS A 73 -9.30 -14.28 4.38
N ASN A 74 -8.08 -14.22 4.90
CA ASN A 74 -7.30 -15.38 5.36
C ASN A 74 -7.02 -16.46 4.28
N ASN A 75 -7.12 -16.11 3.01
CA ASN A 75 -6.92 -17.04 1.89
C ASN A 75 -5.56 -16.85 1.20
N TYR A 76 -4.59 -16.30 1.92
CA TYR A 76 -3.23 -16.08 1.46
C TYR A 76 -2.24 -16.19 2.62
N GLU A 77 -1.00 -16.50 2.29
CA GLU A 77 0.13 -16.56 3.20
C GLU A 77 0.99 -15.30 3.05
N ILE A 78 1.37 -14.70 4.18
CA ILE A 78 2.24 -13.51 4.22
C ILE A 78 3.67 -13.98 4.45
N PHE A 79 4.62 -13.52 3.62
CA PHE A 79 6.02 -13.85 3.77
C PHE A 79 6.79 -12.80 4.55
N LYS A 80 7.68 -13.28 5.39
CA LYS A 80 8.68 -12.44 6.01
C LYS A 80 9.85 -12.29 5.06
N THR A 81 10.10 -11.06 4.61
CA THR A 81 11.15 -10.74 3.64
C THR A 81 12.46 -10.33 4.32
N PRO A 82 13.60 -10.48 3.66
CA PRO A 82 14.89 -10.01 4.19
C PRO A 82 14.88 -8.50 4.42
N ILE A 83 15.37 -8.06 5.56
CA ILE A 83 15.49 -6.64 5.91
C ILE A 83 16.98 -6.29 5.98
N PRO A 84 17.49 -5.45 5.07
CA PRO A 84 18.85 -4.92 5.12
C PRO A 84 19.08 -4.04 6.34
N LYS A 85 20.36 -3.68 6.58
CA LYS A 85 20.74 -2.75 7.66
C LYS A 85 19.97 -1.44 7.53
N ASP A 86 19.32 -1.03 8.61
CA ASP A 86 18.65 0.26 8.70
C ASP A 86 19.67 1.40 8.57
N ASP A 87 19.29 2.43 7.80
CA ASP A 87 20.04 3.67 7.66
C ASP A 87 21.55 3.45 7.40
N PRO A 88 21.89 2.90 6.23
CA PRO A 88 23.29 2.58 5.91
C PRO A 88 24.20 3.81 5.76
N LEU A 89 23.60 5.01 5.59
CA LEU A 89 24.29 6.28 5.35
C LEU A 89 24.29 7.22 6.57
N ASP A 90 23.70 6.80 7.70
CA ASP A 90 23.50 7.61 8.91
C ASP A 90 22.86 8.98 8.59
N TRP A 91 21.82 8.96 7.75
CA TRP A 91 21.18 10.15 7.21
C TRP A 91 20.31 10.86 8.24
N THR A 92 20.46 12.18 8.32
CA THR A 92 19.69 13.03 9.23
C THR A 92 19.37 14.37 8.58
N ASP A 93 18.10 14.79 8.63
CA ASP A 93 17.64 16.15 8.37
C ASP A 93 17.03 16.75 9.66
N SER A 94 15.73 17.07 9.66
CA SER A 94 14.99 17.47 10.85
C SER A 94 14.81 16.33 11.87
N LYS A 95 14.93 15.06 11.42
CA LYS A 95 14.86 13.83 12.24
C LYS A 95 15.76 12.77 11.61
N SER A 96 16.32 11.89 12.44
CA SER A 96 17.10 10.76 11.94
C SER A 96 16.24 9.82 11.09
N TYR A 97 16.83 9.21 10.07
CA TYR A 97 16.12 8.23 9.25
C TYR A 97 15.72 6.99 10.06
N LYS A 98 16.54 6.58 11.02
CA LYS A 98 16.21 5.50 11.99
C LYS A 98 14.92 5.77 12.75
N ASP A 99 14.72 7.02 13.21
CA ASP A 99 13.48 7.40 13.91
C ASP A 99 12.26 7.43 12.99
N ARG A 100 12.46 7.81 11.72
CA ARG A 100 11.39 7.76 10.71
C ARG A 100 10.97 6.33 10.42
N LEU A 101 11.91 5.39 10.24
CA LEU A 101 11.64 3.96 10.08
C LEU A 101 10.91 3.38 11.28
N LYS A 102 11.39 3.66 12.50
CA LYS A 102 10.75 3.22 13.74
C LYS A 102 9.29 3.71 13.84
N THR A 103 9.06 4.97 13.49
CA THR A 103 7.72 5.56 13.49
C THR A 103 6.82 4.92 12.44
N ALA A 104 7.34 4.68 11.22
CA ALA A 104 6.60 4.03 10.15
C ALA A 104 6.22 2.59 10.50
N ARG A 105 7.17 1.81 11.03
CA ARG A 105 6.93 0.43 11.51
C ARG A 105 5.86 0.38 12.60
N LYS A 106 5.95 1.29 13.59
CA LYS A 106 4.92 1.41 14.66
C LYS A 106 3.54 1.75 14.10
N LYS A 107 3.48 2.60 13.06
CA LYS A 107 2.22 3.06 12.45
C LYS A 107 1.57 1.96 11.61
N THR A 108 2.34 1.27 10.79
CA THR A 108 1.82 0.32 9.79
C THR A 108 1.81 -1.13 10.28
N GLY A 109 2.64 -1.46 11.26
CA GLY A 109 2.89 -2.84 11.70
C GLY A 109 3.72 -3.66 10.72
N LEU A 110 4.32 -3.01 9.69
CA LEU A 110 5.15 -3.65 8.67
C LEU A 110 6.63 -3.39 8.95
N ASP A 111 7.49 -4.33 8.59
CA ASP A 111 8.95 -4.18 8.69
C ASP A 111 9.49 -3.25 7.58
N CYS A 112 8.88 -3.25 6.39
CA CYS A 112 9.16 -2.33 5.28
C CYS A 112 7.87 -1.92 4.56
N GLY A 113 7.98 -0.99 3.61
CA GLY A 113 6.84 -0.44 2.87
C GLY A 113 6.22 -1.37 1.82
N MET A 114 6.57 -2.67 1.84
CA MET A 114 6.11 -3.63 0.86
C MET A 114 5.77 -4.98 1.52
N MET A 115 4.60 -5.54 1.20
CA MET A 115 4.15 -6.83 1.70
C MET A 115 4.12 -7.83 0.55
N VAL A 116 4.68 -9.02 0.77
CA VAL A 116 4.70 -10.13 -0.19
C VAL A 116 3.81 -11.24 0.31
N VAL A 117 2.99 -11.78 -0.57
CA VAL A 117 2.04 -12.87 -0.24
C VAL A 117 1.96 -13.89 -1.37
N SER A 118 1.51 -15.10 -1.02
CA SER A 118 1.05 -16.10 -1.98
C SER A 118 -0.37 -16.53 -1.61
N GLY A 119 -1.23 -16.63 -2.61
CA GLY A 119 -2.63 -17.04 -2.44
C GLY A 119 -3.16 -17.73 -3.69
N SER A 120 -4.43 -18.05 -3.70
CA SER A 120 -5.08 -18.70 -4.86
C SER A 120 -6.32 -17.93 -5.28
N ILE A 121 -6.49 -17.75 -6.59
CA ILE A 121 -7.68 -17.18 -7.23
C ILE A 121 -8.17 -18.20 -8.27
N ASN A 122 -9.42 -18.65 -8.16
CA ASN A 122 -10.00 -19.62 -9.07
C ASN A 122 -9.10 -20.85 -9.29
N ASN A 123 -8.50 -21.38 -8.21
CA ASN A 123 -7.56 -22.50 -8.18
C ASN A 123 -6.19 -22.21 -8.86
N ILE A 124 -5.91 -20.99 -9.25
CA ILE A 124 -4.60 -20.57 -9.76
C ILE A 124 -3.80 -19.99 -8.58
N LYS A 125 -2.65 -20.57 -8.28
CA LYS A 125 -1.70 -19.99 -7.32
C LYS A 125 -1.08 -18.74 -7.91
N VAL A 126 -0.98 -17.68 -7.11
CA VAL A 126 -0.44 -16.38 -7.49
C VAL A 126 0.47 -15.87 -6.39
N THR A 127 1.64 -15.36 -6.77
CA THR A 127 2.49 -14.58 -5.87
C THR A 127 2.20 -13.10 -6.13
N ALA A 128 1.97 -12.34 -5.07
CA ALA A 128 1.63 -10.93 -5.19
C ALA A 128 2.42 -10.07 -4.20
N VAL A 129 2.65 -8.82 -4.60
CA VAL A 129 3.28 -7.80 -3.76
C VAL A 129 2.43 -6.54 -3.77
N ALA A 130 2.33 -5.87 -2.64
CA ALA A 130 1.66 -4.59 -2.52
C ALA A 130 2.45 -3.60 -1.66
N SER A 131 2.50 -2.36 -2.12
CA SER A 131 3.15 -1.25 -1.40
C SER A 131 2.19 -0.58 -0.43
N ASP A 132 2.69 -0.15 0.74
CA ASP A 132 1.93 0.61 1.73
C ASP A 132 2.30 2.09 1.70
N PHE A 133 1.39 2.94 1.23
CA PHE A 133 1.62 4.38 1.17
C PHE A 133 1.81 5.03 2.55
N GLU A 134 1.29 4.43 3.62
CA GLU A 134 1.47 4.90 4.99
C GLU A 134 2.90 4.68 5.51
N PHE A 135 3.66 3.77 4.86
CA PHE A 135 5.08 3.55 5.17
C PHE A 135 5.95 4.48 4.32
N LEU A 136 6.28 5.63 4.86
CA LEU A 136 7.15 6.65 4.21
C LEU A 136 6.75 6.98 2.76
N GLY A 137 5.44 7.09 2.49
CA GLY A 137 4.92 7.36 1.15
C GLY A 137 5.14 6.23 0.15
N ALA A 138 5.31 5.00 0.61
CA ALA A 138 5.69 3.83 -0.17
C ALA A 138 6.93 4.06 -1.06
N SER A 139 7.85 4.91 -0.61
CA SER A 139 9.09 5.17 -1.33
C SER A 139 9.98 3.92 -1.34
N MET A 140 10.57 3.64 -2.50
CA MET A 140 11.43 2.48 -2.72
C MET A 140 12.80 2.70 -2.10
N ALA A 141 13.25 1.75 -1.29
CA ALA A 141 14.57 1.68 -0.68
C ALA A 141 15.09 0.22 -0.73
N ALA A 142 16.22 -0.05 -0.07
CA ALA A 142 16.82 -1.39 -0.08
C ALA A 142 15.86 -2.48 0.41
N ALA A 143 15.14 -2.24 1.50
CA ALA A 143 14.21 -3.22 2.09
C ALA A 143 13.03 -3.54 1.16
N GLU A 144 12.47 -2.54 0.51
CA GLU A 144 11.40 -2.71 -0.46
C GLU A 144 11.92 -3.44 -1.72
N GLY A 145 13.14 -3.15 -2.14
CA GLY A 145 13.81 -3.86 -3.22
C GLY A 145 14.00 -5.35 -2.90
N GLU A 146 14.53 -5.67 -1.72
CA GLU A 146 14.65 -7.07 -1.27
C GLU A 146 13.30 -7.79 -1.22
N ALA A 147 12.26 -7.14 -0.72
CA ALA A 147 10.91 -7.71 -0.69
C ALA A 147 10.40 -8.02 -2.10
N PHE A 148 10.61 -7.11 -3.06
CA PHE A 148 10.22 -7.32 -4.45
C PHE A 148 10.97 -8.48 -5.10
N LEU A 149 12.29 -8.53 -4.91
CA LEU A 149 13.13 -9.63 -5.42
C LEU A 149 12.72 -10.97 -4.82
N TYR A 150 12.49 -11.01 -3.50
CA TYR A 150 11.99 -12.20 -2.82
C TYR A 150 10.68 -12.71 -3.43
N GLY A 151 9.74 -11.80 -3.71
CA GLY A 151 8.47 -12.15 -4.34
C GLY A 151 8.65 -12.74 -5.74
N ILE A 152 9.54 -12.17 -6.55
CA ILE A 152 9.86 -12.72 -7.88
C ILE A 152 10.55 -14.09 -7.77
N GLN A 153 11.52 -14.24 -6.87
CA GLN A 153 12.19 -15.52 -6.65
C GLN A 153 11.18 -16.60 -6.25
N HIS A 154 10.30 -16.29 -5.31
CA HIS A 154 9.21 -17.19 -4.90
C HIS A 154 8.29 -17.56 -6.08
N ALA A 155 7.95 -16.58 -6.94
CA ALA A 155 7.12 -16.82 -8.12
C ALA A 155 7.81 -17.78 -9.11
N ILE A 156 9.11 -17.63 -9.34
CA ILE A 156 9.91 -18.50 -10.22
C ILE A 156 9.97 -19.93 -9.66
N GLU A 157 10.30 -20.07 -8.38
CA GLU A 157 10.42 -21.39 -7.71
C GLU A 157 9.11 -22.16 -7.71
N ASN A 158 7.99 -21.47 -7.52
CA ASN A 158 6.65 -22.07 -7.47
C ASN A 158 5.92 -22.04 -8.82
N LYS A 159 6.53 -21.51 -9.89
CA LYS A 159 5.95 -21.37 -11.23
C LYS A 159 4.59 -20.65 -11.20
N THR A 160 4.50 -19.56 -10.45
CA THR A 160 3.28 -18.77 -10.31
C THR A 160 3.38 -17.45 -11.08
N PRO A 161 2.25 -16.89 -11.58
CA PRO A 161 2.20 -15.50 -12.01
C PRO A 161 2.63 -14.57 -10.87
N PHE A 162 3.27 -13.45 -11.21
CA PHE A 162 3.63 -12.42 -10.25
C PHE A 162 2.82 -11.15 -10.48
N ILE A 163 2.13 -10.67 -9.44
CA ILE A 163 1.28 -9.48 -9.49
C ILE A 163 1.82 -8.41 -8.54
N CYS A 164 2.01 -7.20 -9.06
CA CYS A 164 2.46 -6.04 -8.28
C CYS A 164 1.36 -4.99 -8.19
N PHE A 165 0.89 -4.72 -6.97
CA PHE A 165 0.03 -3.56 -6.67
C PHE A 165 0.92 -2.40 -6.25
N SER A 166 1.28 -1.58 -7.23
CA SER A 166 2.22 -0.48 -7.06
C SER A 166 1.54 0.74 -6.46
N SER A 167 2.20 1.33 -5.43
CA SER A 167 1.87 2.64 -4.86
C SER A 167 3.16 3.33 -4.48
N GLY A 168 3.20 4.65 -4.55
CA GLY A 168 4.33 5.42 -4.02
C GLY A 168 4.74 6.62 -4.86
N GLY A 169 5.60 7.46 -4.26
CA GLY A 169 6.08 8.71 -4.85
C GLY A 169 7.43 8.61 -5.57
N GLY A 170 8.19 7.53 -5.39
CA GLY A 170 9.50 7.38 -6.02
C GLY A 170 10.57 6.72 -5.14
N MET A 171 11.83 7.03 -5.40
CA MET A 171 12.98 6.52 -4.64
C MET A 171 13.11 7.22 -3.29
N ARG A 172 13.51 6.46 -2.27
CA ARG A 172 13.74 7.00 -0.92
C ARG A 172 15.06 7.77 -0.86
N MET A 173 14.97 9.09 -0.68
CA MET A 173 16.15 9.99 -0.69
C MET A 173 17.17 9.66 0.40
N MET A 174 16.72 9.18 1.56
CA MET A 174 17.56 8.88 2.71
C MET A 174 18.59 7.76 2.44
N GLU A 175 18.35 6.91 1.44
CA GLU A 175 19.27 5.87 1.03
C GLU A 175 20.00 6.18 -0.30
N SER A 176 19.77 7.37 -0.87
CA SER A 176 20.52 7.89 -2.03
C SER A 176 20.69 6.87 -3.16
N LEU A 177 21.93 6.58 -3.59
CA LEU A 177 22.25 5.64 -4.66
C LEU A 177 21.80 4.19 -4.37
N ILE A 178 21.68 3.81 -3.09
CA ILE A 178 21.19 2.47 -2.71
C ILE A 178 19.73 2.32 -3.16
N SER A 179 18.91 3.36 -2.95
CA SER A 179 17.54 3.38 -3.45
C SER A 179 17.49 3.35 -4.99
N LEU A 180 18.31 4.16 -5.65
CA LEU A 180 18.35 4.20 -7.12
C LEU A 180 18.81 2.87 -7.72
N SER A 181 19.73 2.16 -7.09
CA SER A 181 20.18 0.85 -7.56
C SER A 181 19.06 -0.20 -7.58
N GLN A 182 17.98 0.00 -6.81
CA GLN A 182 16.83 -0.91 -6.87
C GLN A 182 16.15 -0.91 -8.24
N MET A 183 16.29 0.15 -9.04
CA MET A 183 15.79 0.19 -10.42
C MET A 183 16.41 -0.94 -11.27
N THR A 184 17.71 -1.02 -11.26
CA THR A 184 18.43 -2.07 -12.01
C THR A 184 18.09 -3.46 -11.47
N ARG A 185 18.07 -3.63 -10.15
CA ARG A 185 17.81 -4.92 -9.50
C ARG A 185 16.41 -5.46 -9.84
N THR A 186 15.38 -4.61 -9.72
CA THR A 186 13.99 -5.00 -10.02
C THR A 186 13.80 -5.30 -11.51
N THR A 187 14.41 -4.50 -12.40
CA THR A 187 14.39 -4.76 -13.86
C THR A 187 15.02 -6.09 -14.21
N MET A 188 16.17 -6.41 -13.63
CA MET A 188 16.83 -7.70 -13.82
C MET A 188 15.98 -8.87 -13.33
N ALA A 189 15.35 -8.73 -12.16
CA ALA A 189 14.46 -9.75 -11.61
C ALA A 189 13.22 -10.00 -12.50
N ILE A 190 12.59 -8.94 -13.01
CA ILE A 190 11.48 -9.06 -13.97
C ILE A 190 11.94 -9.75 -15.26
N ASN A 191 13.13 -9.44 -15.75
CA ASN A 191 13.66 -10.12 -16.93
C ASN A 191 13.87 -11.62 -16.67
N GLU A 192 14.34 -11.99 -15.47
CA GLU A 192 14.47 -13.40 -15.09
C GLU A 192 13.11 -14.10 -15.01
N LEU A 193 12.07 -13.42 -14.48
CA LEU A 193 10.71 -13.94 -14.49
C LEU A 193 10.22 -14.21 -15.93
N LYS A 194 10.49 -13.29 -16.87
CA LYS A 194 10.14 -13.44 -18.28
C LYS A 194 10.87 -14.62 -18.93
N LYS A 195 12.16 -14.85 -18.64
CA LYS A 195 12.90 -16.01 -19.14
C LYS A 195 12.28 -17.34 -18.69
N ASN A 196 11.65 -17.35 -17.52
CA ASN A 196 10.91 -18.50 -17.01
C ASN A 196 9.47 -18.61 -17.57
N ASN A 197 9.09 -17.77 -18.55
CA ASN A 197 7.77 -17.72 -19.19
C ASN A 197 6.62 -17.51 -18.17
N LEU A 198 6.88 -16.74 -17.10
CA LEU A 198 5.88 -16.43 -16.08
C LEU A 198 5.29 -15.04 -16.31
N PRO A 199 3.95 -14.89 -16.21
CA PRO A 199 3.31 -13.60 -16.36
C PRO A 199 3.69 -12.61 -15.26
N TYR A 200 3.97 -11.36 -15.65
CA TYR A 200 4.11 -10.22 -14.77
C TYR A 200 2.98 -9.23 -15.00
N LEU A 201 2.19 -8.96 -13.98
CA LEU A 201 1.05 -8.05 -14.02
C LEU A 201 1.28 -6.90 -13.04
N VAL A 202 1.09 -5.67 -13.49
CA VAL A 202 1.20 -4.48 -12.65
C VAL A 202 -0.15 -3.78 -12.56
N CYS A 203 -0.59 -3.55 -11.34
CA CYS A 203 -1.77 -2.75 -11.04
C CYS A 203 -1.32 -1.42 -10.42
N LEU A 204 -1.43 -0.34 -11.17
CA LEU A 204 -1.14 1.00 -10.67
C LEU A 204 -2.26 1.46 -9.74
N THR A 205 -1.91 1.82 -8.51
CA THR A 205 -2.89 2.27 -7.51
C THR A 205 -2.67 3.74 -7.17
N ASP A 206 -3.63 4.37 -6.51
CA ASP A 206 -3.54 5.77 -6.11
C ASP A 206 -2.84 5.91 -4.72
N PRO A 207 -1.75 6.67 -4.63
CA PRO A 207 -1.00 7.31 -5.71
C PRO A 207 0.12 6.43 -6.27
N THR A 208 0.35 6.46 -7.57
CA THR A 208 1.57 5.91 -8.19
C THR A 208 2.20 6.98 -9.07
N ALA A 209 3.39 7.45 -8.71
CA ALA A 209 4.04 8.57 -9.39
C ALA A 209 5.57 8.43 -9.42
N GLY A 210 6.23 9.28 -10.22
CA GLY A 210 7.68 9.39 -10.28
C GLY A 210 8.40 8.08 -10.60
N GLY A 211 9.51 7.84 -9.89
CA GLY A 211 10.38 6.68 -10.10
C GLY A 211 9.72 5.32 -9.90
N ILE A 212 8.66 5.21 -9.10
CA ILE A 212 7.94 3.95 -8.91
C ILE A 212 7.25 3.52 -10.20
N THR A 213 6.68 4.44 -10.96
CA THR A 213 6.06 4.15 -12.26
C THR A 213 7.10 3.56 -13.22
N CYS A 214 8.29 4.15 -13.30
CA CYS A 214 9.35 3.65 -14.16
C CYS A 214 9.92 2.30 -13.70
N LEU A 215 10.04 2.08 -12.40
CA LEU A 215 10.68 0.89 -11.82
C LEU A 215 9.85 -0.37 -11.94
N LEU A 216 8.58 -0.26 -11.59
CA LEU A 216 7.68 -1.40 -11.52
C LEU A 216 6.91 -1.59 -12.82
N TYR A 217 7.01 -0.62 -13.73
CA TYR A 217 6.27 -0.58 -15.00
C TYR A 217 7.12 -1.01 -16.20
N THR A 218 8.13 -1.82 -16.00
CA THR A 218 8.99 -2.32 -17.10
C THR A 218 8.35 -3.45 -17.92
N SER A 219 7.03 -3.66 -17.78
CA SER A 219 6.32 -4.54 -18.70
C SER A 219 6.10 -3.81 -20.04
N PRO A 220 6.44 -4.41 -21.19
CA PRO A 220 6.11 -3.79 -22.47
C PRO A 220 4.61 -3.59 -22.56
N SER A 221 4.21 -2.34 -22.78
CA SER A 221 2.82 -1.98 -23.03
C SER A 221 2.40 -2.54 -24.38
N PRO A 222 1.13 -2.97 -24.56
CA PRO A 222 0.61 -3.27 -25.89
C PRO A 222 0.71 -2.11 -26.89
N ARG A 223 1.06 -0.88 -26.41
CA ARG A 223 1.33 0.29 -27.26
C ARG A 223 2.74 0.33 -27.82
N ASP A 224 3.65 -0.52 -27.30
CA ASP A 224 5.06 -0.56 -27.70
C ASP A 224 5.34 -1.71 -28.68
N SER A 225 4.28 -2.40 -29.15
CA SER A 225 4.31 -3.48 -30.14
C SER A 225 3.77 -3.06 -31.49
#